data_5257fe33881a378fdd3dfa530dd38e17
#
_entry.id   5257fe33881a378fdd3dfa530dd38e17
#
_cell.length_a   1.000
_cell.length_b   1.000
_cell.length_c   1.000
_cell.angle_alpha   90.00
_cell.angle_beta   90.00
_cell.angle_gamma   90.00
#
_symmetry.space_group_name_H-M   'P 1'
#
loop_
_entity.id
_entity.type
_entity.pdbx_description
1 polymer ?
#
loop_
_entity_poly.entity_id
_entity_poly.type
_entity_poly.pdbx_seq_one_letter_code
_entity_poly.pdbx_strand_id
1 'polypeptide(L)'
;ACLIDRSVDVTSLLSGDRNALMIAIRATGYGATYSPSITCPACETKNELKVNLGDLKIKNLTIEPVSQGQNMFSYRLKNEKDVVTFRFLTGSDEEEILAQASMRKKKGIATSNLVTSRLLASIVAINGITDRNIVAQFVNVCPAHESNSLRRFIDDHEPGVDMAVDFSCHNCEHY
;
A
#
# COMPACT_ATOMS: atom_id res chain seq x y z
N ALA A 1 -12.14 13.32 -14.04
CA ALA A 1 -12.60 13.68 -15.40
C ALA A 1 -11.92 12.83 -16.49
N CYS A 2 -11.03 11.88 -16.14
CA CYS A 2 -10.35 11.02 -17.12
C CYS A 2 -11.09 9.69 -17.39
N LEU A 3 -12.08 9.34 -16.59
CA LEU A 3 -12.92 8.17 -16.81
C LEU A 3 -14.19 8.55 -17.59
N ILE A 4 -14.51 7.75 -18.61
CA ILE A 4 -15.70 7.98 -19.47
C ILE A 4 -16.97 7.71 -18.68
N ASP A 5 -16.99 6.65 -17.87
CA ASP A 5 -18.10 6.32 -16.99
C ASP A 5 -17.96 7.02 -15.64
N ARG A 6 -18.83 8.00 -15.41
CA ARG A 6 -18.88 8.75 -14.15
C ARG A 6 -19.61 8.02 -13.02
N SER A 7 -20.19 6.86 -13.30
CA SER A 7 -20.85 6.04 -12.28
C SER A 7 -19.86 5.29 -11.36
N VAL A 8 -18.58 5.19 -11.78
CA VAL A 8 -17.55 4.54 -10.98
C VAL A 8 -16.99 5.49 -9.93
N ASP A 9 -17.17 5.16 -8.67
CA ASP A 9 -16.49 5.83 -7.56
C ASP A 9 -15.03 5.39 -7.46
N VAL A 10 -14.11 6.23 -7.89
CA VAL A 10 -12.67 5.97 -7.91
C VAL A 10 -12.09 5.78 -6.50
N THR A 11 -12.74 6.35 -5.47
CA THR A 11 -12.27 6.22 -4.08
C THR A 11 -12.60 4.87 -3.48
N SER A 12 -13.60 4.17 -4.03
CA SER A 12 -13.97 2.81 -3.62
C SER A 12 -13.08 1.72 -4.22
N LEU A 13 -12.26 2.04 -5.23
CA LEU A 13 -11.30 1.10 -5.81
C LEU A 13 -10.20 0.75 -4.82
N LEU A 14 -9.64 -0.46 -4.94
CA LEU A 14 -8.44 -0.84 -4.20
C LEU A 14 -7.29 0.14 -4.53
N SER A 15 -6.44 0.41 -3.56
CA SER A 15 -5.31 1.34 -3.72
C SER A 15 -4.41 0.94 -4.88
N GLY A 16 -4.15 -0.36 -5.03
CA GLY A 16 -3.35 -0.88 -6.14
C GLY A 16 -4.01 -0.69 -7.51
N ASP A 17 -5.33 -0.92 -7.61
CA ASP A 17 -6.08 -0.71 -8.85
C ASP A 17 -6.15 0.78 -9.21
N ARG A 18 -6.35 1.65 -8.22
CA ARG A 18 -6.31 3.11 -8.41
C ARG A 18 -4.95 3.56 -8.95
N ASN A 19 -3.85 3.03 -8.42
CA ASN A 19 -2.50 3.32 -8.91
C ASN A 19 -2.31 2.82 -10.35
N ALA A 20 -2.79 1.62 -10.68
CA ALA A 20 -2.75 1.08 -12.04
C ALA A 20 -3.48 1.98 -13.04
N LEU A 21 -4.68 2.47 -12.67
CA LEU A 21 -5.43 3.42 -13.49
C LEU A 21 -4.68 4.74 -13.68
N MET A 22 -4.04 5.28 -12.63
CA MET A 22 -3.25 6.51 -12.73
C MET A 22 -2.06 6.34 -13.68
N ILE A 23 -1.38 5.19 -13.62
CA ILE A 23 -0.28 4.84 -14.53
C ILE A 23 -0.79 4.75 -15.97
N ALA A 24 -1.91 4.06 -16.19
CA ALA A 24 -2.52 3.93 -17.52
C ALA A 24 -2.93 5.30 -18.10
N ILE A 25 -3.56 6.17 -17.31
CA ILE A 25 -3.93 7.53 -17.72
C ILE A 25 -2.66 8.34 -18.07
N ARG A 26 -1.60 8.23 -17.25
CA ARG A 26 -0.34 8.91 -17.51
C ARG A 26 0.30 8.42 -18.80
N ALA A 27 0.36 7.09 -18.99
CA ALA A 27 0.99 6.49 -20.18
C ALA A 27 0.24 6.83 -21.46
N THR A 28 -1.11 6.81 -21.44
CA THR A 28 -1.93 7.12 -22.63
C THR A 28 -2.03 8.60 -22.93
N GLY A 29 -2.07 9.48 -21.91
CA GLY A 29 -2.24 10.92 -22.09
C GLY A 29 -0.95 11.69 -22.32
N TYR A 30 0.19 11.23 -21.79
CA TYR A 30 1.46 11.94 -21.81
C TYR A 30 2.65 11.08 -22.29
N GLY A 31 2.39 9.85 -22.72
CA GLY A 31 3.40 8.89 -23.13
C GLY A 31 3.92 8.02 -21.97
N ALA A 32 4.42 6.84 -22.33
CA ALA A 32 4.85 5.82 -21.37
C ALA A 32 6.19 6.15 -20.69
N THR A 33 7.02 7.00 -21.26
CA THR A 33 8.30 7.38 -20.64
C THR A 33 8.09 8.34 -19.48
N TYR A 34 8.61 7.97 -18.31
CA TYR A 34 8.60 8.78 -17.11
C TYR A 34 10.01 8.95 -16.56
N SER A 35 10.43 10.20 -16.34
CA SER A 35 11.80 10.54 -15.94
C SER A 35 11.79 11.29 -14.60
N PRO A 36 11.66 10.58 -13.46
CA PRO A 36 11.76 11.20 -12.15
C PRO A 36 13.21 11.55 -11.80
N SER A 37 13.39 12.64 -11.05
CA SER A 37 14.68 12.97 -10.44
C SER A 37 14.77 12.33 -9.06
N ILE A 38 15.81 11.52 -8.84
CA ILE A 38 16.07 10.81 -7.59
C ILE A 38 17.37 11.32 -7.00
N THR A 39 17.38 11.64 -5.70
CA THR A 39 18.60 12.00 -4.99
C THR A 39 19.24 10.74 -4.40
N CYS A 40 20.50 10.49 -4.74
CA CYS A 40 21.23 9.34 -4.18
C CYS A 40 21.41 9.48 -2.67
N PRO A 41 21.07 8.45 -1.88
CA PRO A 41 21.20 8.51 -0.42
C PRO A 41 22.66 8.49 0.07
N ALA A 42 23.60 8.03 -0.77
CA ALA A 42 25.02 7.92 -0.39
C ALA A 42 25.85 9.17 -0.70
N CYS A 43 25.58 9.85 -1.82
CA CYS A 43 26.39 11.00 -2.27
C CYS A 43 25.57 12.25 -2.60
N GLU A 44 24.26 12.23 -2.32
CA GLU A 44 23.32 13.34 -2.53
C GLU A 44 23.24 13.87 -3.97
N THR A 45 23.88 13.19 -4.91
CA THR A 45 23.81 13.56 -6.34
C THR A 45 22.42 13.30 -6.89
N LYS A 46 21.87 14.26 -7.63
CA LYS A 46 20.61 14.10 -8.35
C LYS A 46 20.83 13.27 -9.61
N ASN A 47 20.02 12.24 -9.76
CA ASN A 47 20.01 11.34 -10.92
C ASN A 47 18.65 11.41 -11.60
N GLU A 48 18.64 11.33 -12.92
CA GLU A 48 17.43 11.19 -13.71
C GLU A 48 17.24 9.70 -14.05
N LEU A 49 16.16 9.10 -13.51
CA LEU A 49 15.83 7.72 -13.81
C LEU A 49 14.80 7.69 -14.93
N LYS A 50 15.12 6.98 -16.03
CA LYS A 50 14.18 6.78 -17.13
C LYS A 50 13.42 5.46 -16.93
N VAL A 51 12.12 5.55 -16.71
CA VAL A 51 11.22 4.40 -16.53
C VAL A 51 10.23 4.37 -17.68
N ASN A 52 10.07 3.21 -18.29
CA ASN A 52 8.94 2.99 -19.19
C ASN A 52 7.77 2.39 -18.39
N LEU A 53 6.71 3.15 -18.24
CA LEU A 53 5.52 2.74 -17.47
C LEU A 53 4.82 1.52 -18.07
N GLY A 54 5.03 1.23 -19.36
CA GLY A 54 4.49 0.05 -20.04
C GLY A 54 5.21 -1.26 -19.67
N ASP A 55 6.42 -1.18 -19.10
CA ASP A 55 7.22 -2.35 -18.73
C ASP A 55 7.01 -2.75 -17.25
N LEU A 56 6.25 -1.96 -16.49
CA LEU A 56 5.95 -2.26 -15.10
C LEU A 56 5.11 -3.53 -14.97
N LYS A 57 5.49 -4.40 -14.03
CA LYS A 57 4.84 -5.69 -13.81
C LYS A 57 3.49 -5.51 -13.16
N ILE A 58 2.48 -6.22 -13.66
CA ILE A 58 1.16 -6.29 -13.03
C ILE A 58 1.21 -7.36 -11.94
N LYS A 59 0.77 -7.00 -10.75
CA LYS A 59 0.57 -7.90 -9.61
C LYS A 59 -0.89 -8.32 -9.59
N ASN A 60 -1.14 -9.60 -9.82
CA ASN A 60 -2.49 -10.18 -9.74
C ASN A 60 -2.76 -10.70 -8.34
N LEU A 61 -4.03 -10.73 -7.94
CA LEU A 61 -4.46 -11.37 -6.71
C LEU A 61 -4.16 -12.88 -6.79
N THR A 62 -3.40 -13.38 -5.82
CA THR A 62 -2.92 -14.77 -5.77
C THR A 62 -3.44 -15.56 -4.59
N ILE A 63 -4.24 -14.93 -3.72
CA ILE A 63 -4.83 -15.55 -2.52
C ILE A 63 -6.35 -15.60 -2.63
N GLU A 64 -6.94 -16.65 -2.06
CA GLU A 64 -8.39 -16.83 -2.05
C GLU A 64 -9.04 -15.98 -0.95
N PRO A 65 -10.15 -15.29 -1.24
CA PRO A 65 -10.90 -14.56 -0.23
C PRO A 65 -11.60 -15.52 0.74
N VAL A 66 -11.84 -15.06 1.97
CA VAL A 66 -12.62 -15.82 2.98
C VAL A 66 -14.03 -16.15 2.47
N SER A 67 -14.61 -15.23 1.70
CA SER A 67 -15.88 -15.43 1.01
C SER A 67 -15.78 -14.87 -0.39
N GLN A 68 -16.28 -15.61 -1.36
CA GLN A 68 -16.21 -15.22 -2.77
C GLN A 68 -16.82 -13.83 -3.01
N GLY A 69 -16.11 -12.99 -3.76
CA GLY A 69 -16.52 -11.63 -4.08
C GLY A 69 -16.34 -10.61 -2.95
N GLN A 70 -15.76 -10.99 -1.83
CA GLN A 70 -15.47 -10.07 -0.73
C GLN A 70 -13.97 -9.75 -0.65
N ASN A 71 -13.65 -8.50 -0.36
CA ASN A 71 -12.29 -8.07 -0.06
C ASN A 71 -11.93 -8.41 1.39
N MET A 72 -11.89 -9.71 1.70
CA MET A 72 -11.50 -10.23 3.02
C MET A 72 -10.67 -11.49 2.85
N PHE A 73 -9.51 -11.52 3.50
CA PHE A 73 -8.51 -12.60 3.40
C PHE A 73 -8.06 -12.99 4.79
N SER A 74 -7.49 -14.20 4.92
CA SER A 74 -6.98 -14.67 6.20
C SER A 74 -5.48 -14.92 6.13
N TYR A 75 -4.78 -14.60 7.22
CA TYR A 75 -3.39 -14.88 7.42
C TYR A 75 -3.16 -15.46 8.81
N ARG A 76 -2.48 -16.60 8.88
CA ARG A 76 -2.04 -17.18 10.16
C ARG A 76 -0.68 -16.62 10.53
N LEU A 77 -0.58 -16.01 11.71
CA LEU A 77 0.68 -15.48 12.21
C LEU A 77 1.71 -16.59 12.43
N LYS A 78 2.99 -16.22 12.50
CA LYS A 78 4.09 -17.17 12.69
C LYS A 78 4.05 -17.87 14.05
N ASN A 79 3.36 -17.27 15.05
CA ASN A 79 3.11 -17.91 16.33
C ASN A 79 2.14 -19.11 16.25
N GLU A 80 1.55 -19.36 15.05
CA GLU A 80 0.59 -20.42 14.74
C GLU A 80 -0.71 -20.42 15.55
N LYS A 81 -0.86 -19.48 16.49
CA LYS A 81 -2.03 -19.38 17.38
C LYS A 81 -3.08 -18.42 16.86
N ASP A 82 -2.63 -17.31 16.28
CA ASP A 82 -3.51 -16.22 15.89
C ASP A 82 -3.76 -16.20 14.38
N VAL A 83 -5.02 -16.03 14.02
CA VAL A 83 -5.47 -15.85 12.64
C VAL A 83 -6.00 -14.43 12.49
N VAL A 84 -5.41 -13.70 11.59
CA VAL A 84 -5.81 -12.33 11.26
C VAL A 84 -6.67 -12.37 10.00
N THR A 85 -7.88 -11.83 10.08
CA THR A 85 -8.67 -11.51 8.88
C THR A 85 -8.37 -10.07 8.49
N PHE A 86 -7.95 -9.87 7.25
CA PHE A 86 -7.59 -8.55 6.73
C PHE A 86 -8.28 -8.26 5.39
N ARG A 87 -8.25 -7.00 4.98
CA ARG A 87 -8.67 -6.52 3.66
C ARG A 87 -7.61 -5.63 3.05
N PHE A 88 -7.58 -5.55 1.74
CA PHE A 88 -6.80 -4.52 1.04
C PHE A 88 -7.47 -3.16 1.20
N LEU A 89 -6.63 -2.12 1.27
CA LEU A 89 -7.10 -0.75 1.44
C LEU A 89 -7.67 -0.19 0.13
N THR A 90 -8.67 0.66 0.28
CA THR A 90 -9.26 1.43 -0.82
C THR A 90 -8.65 2.83 -0.89
N GLY A 91 -8.92 3.56 -1.96
CA GLY A 91 -8.51 4.95 -2.08
C GLY A 91 -9.06 5.83 -0.96
N SER A 92 -10.29 5.60 -0.51
CA SER A 92 -10.89 6.32 0.63
C SER A 92 -10.19 6.04 1.94
N ASP A 93 -9.77 4.79 2.19
CA ASP A 93 -8.99 4.46 3.39
C ASP A 93 -7.66 5.21 3.43
N GLU A 94 -6.95 5.28 2.29
CA GLU A 94 -5.68 6.01 2.19
C GLU A 94 -5.88 7.52 2.44
N GLU A 95 -6.92 8.10 1.88
CA GLU A 95 -7.25 9.51 2.09
C GLU A 95 -7.58 9.81 3.55
N GLU A 96 -8.33 8.93 4.22
CA GLU A 96 -8.63 9.07 5.65
C GLU A 96 -7.37 8.95 6.51
N ILE A 97 -6.50 7.96 6.27
CA ILE A 97 -5.24 7.79 6.98
C ILE A 97 -4.35 9.03 6.84
N LEU A 98 -4.23 9.58 5.64
CA LEU A 98 -3.45 10.80 5.39
C LEU A 98 -4.05 12.04 6.04
N ALA A 99 -5.38 12.18 6.02
CA ALA A 99 -6.07 13.26 6.69
C ALA A 99 -5.87 13.23 8.20
N GLN A 100 -6.00 12.05 8.82
CA GLN A 100 -5.74 11.87 10.25
C GLN A 100 -4.27 12.17 10.61
N ALA A 101 -3.31 11.73 9.79
CA ALA A 101 -1.89 12.03 9.98
C ALA A 101 -1.61 13.54 9.92
N SER A 102 -2.21 14.23 8.95
CA SER A 102 -2.08 15.68 8.78
C SER A 102 -2.67 16.45 9.96
N MET A 103 -3.83 16.02 10.46
CA MET A 103 -4.46 16.62 11.65
C MET A 103 -3.60 16.46 12.90
N ARG A 104 -3.01 15.27 13.12
CA ARG A 104 -2.09 15.01 14.25
C ARG A 104 -0.85 15.89 14.17
N LYS A 105 -0.25 16.00 12.97
CA LYS A 105 0.90 16.89 12.74
C LYS A 105 0.59 18.34 13.08
N LYS A 106 -0.58 18.85 12.65
CA LYS A 106 -1.02 20.22 12.97
C LYS A 106 -1.21 20.46 14.46
N LYS A 107 -1.59 19.43 15.21
CA LYS A 107 -1.75 19.48 16.69
C LYS A 107 -0.42 19.30 17.45
N GLY A 108 0.72 19.22 16.77
CA GLY A 108 2.03 19.03 17.40
C GLY A 108 2.23 17.65 18.03
N ILE A 109 1.36 16.68 17.72
CA ILE A 109 1.50 15.31 18.18
C ILE A 109 2.57 14.66 17.31
N ALA A 110 3.74 14.43 17.87
CA ALA A 110 4.87 13.82 17.20
C ALA A 110 4.50 12.42 16.68
N THR A 111 4.85 12.18 15.42
CA THR A 111 4.81 10.89 14.72
C THR A 111 3.41 10.32 14.51
N SER A 112 2.85 10.62 13.35
CA SER A 112 1.80 9.74 12.81
C SER A 112 2.47 8.41 12.45
N ASN A 113 2.16 7.38 13.19
CA ASN A 113 2.61 6.04 12.86
C ASN A 113 1.75 5.51 11.70
N LEU A 114 2.05 5.97 10.48
CA LEU A 114 1.30 5.58 9.26
C LEU A 114 1.20 4.06 9.11
N VAL A 115 2.26 3.36 9.53
CA VAL A 115 2.30 1.89 9.50
C VAL A 115 1.22 1.29 10.40
N THR A 116 1.12 1.76 11.64
CA THR A 116 0.08 1.32 12.58
C THR A 116 -1.32 1.69 12.10
N SER A 117 -1.49 2.90 11.54
CA SER A 117 -2.78 3.34 10.99
C SER A 117 -3.23 2.47 9.81
N ARG A 118 -2.32 2.12 8.90
CA ARG A 118 -2.59 1.20 7.79
C ARG A 118 -2.96 -0.19 8.29
N LEU A 119 -2.22 -0.76 9.22
CA LEU A 119 -2.57 -2.05 9.83
C LEU A 119 -3.95 -2.04 10.48
N LEU A 120 -4.26 -0.98 11.26
CA LEU A 120 -5.57 -0.83 11.89
C LEU A 120 -6.71 -0.74 10.87
N ALA A 121 -6.48 -0.10 9.73
CA ALA A 121 -7.46 0.00 8.66
C ALA A 121 -7.62 -1.33 7.89
N SER A 122 -6.51 -2.06 7.70
CA SER A 122 -6.50 -3.34 6.99
C SER A 122 -7.09 -4.48 7.80
N ILE A 123 -6.82 -4.57 9.12
CA ILE A 123 -7.27 -5.69 9.95
C ILE A 123 -8.76 -5.56 10.24
N VAL A 124 -9.51 -6.60 9.88
CA VAL A 124 -10.97 -6.71 10.09
C VAL A 124 -11.27 -7.47 11.38
N ALA A 125 -10.57 -8.59 11.63
CA ALA A 125 -10.79 -9.43 12.80
C ALA A 125 -9.50 -10.14 13.24
N ILE A 126 -9.45 -10.47 14.54
CA ILE A 126 -8.44 -11.35 15.13
C ILE A 126 -9.16 -12.55 15.72
N ASN A 127 -8.81 -13.75 15.28
CA ASN A 127 -9.46 -15.00 15.73
C ASN A 127 -11.01 -14.94 15.63
N GLY A 128 -11.53 -14.27 14.59
CA GLY A 128 -12.97 -14.06 14.39
C GLY A 128 -13.59 -12.91 15.19
N ILE A 129 -12.83 -12.25 16.08
CA ILE A 129 -13.31 -11.12 16.88
C ILE A 129 -13.13 -9.82 16.08
N THR A 130 -14.25 -9.13 15.80
CA THR A 130 -14.29 -7.89 14.98
C THR A 130 -14.28 -6.61 15.82
N ASP A 131 -14.24 -6.70 17.15
CA ASP A 131 -14.22 -5.52 18.04
C ASP A 131 -12.97 -4.67 17.76
N ARG A 132 -13.21 -3.40 17.37
CA ARG A 132 -12.15 -2.47 17.00
C ARG A 132 -11.18 -2.15 18.15
N ASN A 133 -11.63 -2.21 19.39
CA ASN A 133 -10.76 -1.99 20.55
C ASN A 133 -9.80 -3.17 20.72
N ILE A 134 -10.28 -4.39 20.53
CA ILE A 134 -9.48 -5.61 20.61
C ILE A 134 -8.45 -5.61 19.45
N VAL A 135 -8.88 -5.27 18.23
CA VAL A 135 -7.96 -5.12 17.09
C VAL A 135 -6.89 -4.06 17.39
N ALA A 136 -7.28 -2.90 17.94
CA ALA A 136 -6.34 -1.84 18.28
C ALA A 136 -5.34 -2.26 19.36
N GLN A 137 -5.80 -2.95 20.39
CA GLN A 137 -4.92 -3.51 21.43
C GLN A 137 -3.94 -4.52 20.82
N PHE A 138 -4.42 -5.44 19.99
CA PHE A 138 -3.58 -6.40 19.30
C PHE A 138 -2.48 -5.71 18.47
N VAL A 139 -2.82 -4.73 17.63
CA VAL A 139 -1.85 -4.01 16.79
C VAL A 139 -0.80 -3.30 17.63
N ASN A 140 -1.17 -2.76 18.79
CA ASN A 140 -0.25 -2.06 19.68
C ASN A 140 0.71 -2.99 20.44
N VAL A 141 0.30 -4.23 20.74
CA VAL A 141 1.13 -5.20 21.49
C VAL A 141 1.75 -6.27 20.60
N CYS A 142 1.36 -6.31 19.33
CA CYS A 142 1.87 -7.29 18.36
C CYS A 142 3.39 -7.17 18.21
N PRO A 143 4.14 -8.27 18.36
CA PRO A 143 5.58 -8.26 18.17
C PRO A 143 5.97 -7.75 16.78
N ALA A 144 7.07 -6.99 16.70
CA ALA A 144 7.50 -6.37 15.45
C ALA A 144 7.73 -7.37 14.31
N HIS A 145 8.21 -8.57 14.61
CA HIS A 145 8.43 -9.62 13.61
C HIS A 145 7.11 -10.16 13.03
N GLU A 146 6.05 -10.30 13.86
CA GLU A 146 4.72 -10.71 13.41
C GLU A 146 4.07 -9.62 12.57
N SER A 147 4.10 -8.38 13.06
CA SER A 147 3.60 -7.20 12.34
C SER A 147 4.29 -7.03 10.98
N ASN A 148 5.63 -7.22 10.92
CA ASN A 148 6.38 -7.19 9.67
C ASN A 148 5.99 -8.33 8.72
N SER A 149 5.80 -9.54 9.26
CA SER A 149 5.40 -10.70 8.46
C SER A 149 4.02 -10.49 7.83
N LEU A 150 3.05 -10.02 8.62
CA LEU A 150 1.70 -9.71 8.14
C LEU A 150 1.73 -8.62 7.06
N ARG A 151 2.48 -7.52 7.29
CA ARG A 151 2.58 -6.44 6.30
C ARG A 151 3.19 -6.92 4.98
N ARG A 152 4.29 -7.68 5.05
CA ARG A 152 4.90 -8.25 3.84
C ARG A 152 3.92 -9.16 3.11
N PHE A 153 3.19 -9.99 3.84
CA PHE A 153 2.16 -10.84 3.23
C PHE A 153 1.08 -10.02 2.51
N ILE A 154 0.59 -8.94 3.13
CA ILE A 154 -0.38 -8.04 2.50
C ILE A 154 0.23 -7.39 1.26
N ASP A 155 1.42 -6.81 1.37
CA ASP A 155 2.11 -6.12 0.27
C ASP A 155 2.41 -7.06 -0.91
N ASP A 156 2.81 -8.30 -0.64
CA ASP A 156 3.14 -9.29 -1.67
C ASP A 156 1.90 -9.74 -2.47
N HIS A 157 0.73 -9.74 -1.84
CA HIS A 157 -0.52 -10.24 -2.45
C HIS A 157 -1.49 -9.13 -2.86
N GLU A 158 -1.21 -7.86 -2.52
CA GLU A 158 -2.03 -6.74 -2.95
C GLU A 158 -1.97 -6.60 -4.48
N PRO A 159 -3.13 -6.68 -5.17
CA PRO A 159 -3.17 -6.51 -6.62
C PRO A 159 -2.82 -5.07 -7.01
N GLY A 160 -2.23 -4.86 -8.19
CA GLY A 160 -1.85 -3.54 -8.66
C GLY A 160 -0.69 -3.57 -9.64
N VAL A 161 0.17 -2.56 -9.57
CA VAL A 161 1.40 -2.46 -10.39
C VAL A 161 2.62 -2.43 -9.48
N ASP A 162 3.58 -3.27 -9.78
CA ASP A 162 4.89 -3.22 -9.12
C ASP A 162 5.65 -1.99 -9.62
N MET A 163 5.81 -1.01 -8.74
CA MET A 163 6.52 0.23 -9.04
C MET A 163 7.99 0.20 -8.60
N ALA A 164 8.48 -0.94 -8.14
CA ALA A 164 9.89 -1.08 -7.81
C ALA A 164 10.74 -1.05 -9.08
N VAL A 165 11.72 -0.18 -9.10
CA VAL A 165 12.69 -0.05 -10.20
C VAL A 165 14.09 -0.02 -9.64
N ASP A 166 14.98 -0.75 -10.28
CA ASP A 166 16.39 -0.75 -9.92
C ASP A 166 17.01 0.62 -10.22
N PHE A 167 17.80 1.11 -9.29
CA PHE A 167 18.48 2.40 -9.42
C PHE A 167 19.98 2.23 -9.14
N SER A 168 20.80 2.78 -10.02
CA SER A 168 22.25 2.89 -9.81
C SER A 168 22.67 4.35 -9.99
N CYS A 169 23.39 4.89 -9.01
CA CYS A 169 23.86 6.26 -9.04
C CYS A 169 24.99 6.43 -10.07
N HIS A 170 24.86 7.39 -10.99
CA HIS A 170 25.88 7.65 -12.00
C HIS A 170 27.20 8.21 -11.43
N ASN A 171 27.19 8.74 -10.19
CA ASN A 171 28.37 9.36 -9.57
C ASN A 171 29.14 8.42 -8.64
N CYS A 172 28.45 7.59 -7.83
CA CYS A 172 29.11 6.74 -6.84
C CYS A 172 28.73 5.25 -6.97
N GLU A 173 28.01 4.88 -8.03
CA GLU A 173 27.59 3.50 -8.32
C GLU A 173 26.81 2.84 -7.18
N HIS A 174 26.30 3.63 -6.22
CA HIS A 174 25.44 3.12 -5.16
C HIS A 174 24.16 2.53 -5.77
N TYR A 175 23.87 1.28 -5.40
CA TYR A 175 22.72 0.48 -5.86
C TYR A 175 21.66 0.38 -4.76
#